data_5662af3704909856a2554b32e4185948
#
_entry.id   5662af3704909856a2554b32e4185948
#
_cell.length_a   1.000
_cell.length_b   1.000
_cell.length_c   1.000
_cell.angle_alpha   90.00
_cell.angle_beta   90.00
_cell.angle_gamma   90.00
#
_symmetry.space_group_name_H-M   'P 1'
#
loop_
_entity.id
_entity.type
_entity.pdbx_description
1 polymer ?
#
loop_
_entity_poly.entity_id
_entity_poly.type
_entity_poly.pdbx_seq_one_letter_code
_entity_poly.pdbx_strand_id
1 'polypeptide(L)'
;MEYQTHREFVRKLCKAGSVIAEELTPDDCHRLHMAIGISGEAGELLDAVKKATIYRKQLDIANIVEECGDLLFYIAGMLDSIGVDIESAMAANVSKLSIRYGKSYSDESAIARLDKVETLDKDHGDEVKKPEPDEDFNEIVPRACSLEDEDCESCQ
;
A
#
# COMPACT_ATOMS: atom_id res chain seq x y z
N MET A 1 29.75 -22.36 -26.89
CA MET A 1 28.75 -21.27 -26.56
C MET A 1 29.59 -20.01 -26.43
N GLU A 2 29.54 -19.11 -27.44
CA GLU A 2 30.24 -17.82 -27.34
C GLU A 2 29.66 -17.06 -26.17
N TYR A 3 30.51 -16.61 -25.26
CA TYR A 3 30.12 -15.77 -24.14
C TYR A 3 29.69 -14.42 -24.68
N GLN A 4 28.37 -14.29 -24.92
CA GLN A 4 27.79 -13.02 -25.20
C GLN A 4 27.99 -12.12 -23.98
N THR A 5 28.55 -10.94 -24.13
CA THR A 5 28.75 -10.07 -22.98
C THR A 5 27.39 -9.75 -22.32
N HIS A 6 27.36 -9.63 -20.99
CA HIS A 6 26.16 -9.30 -20.23
C HIS A 6 25.46 -8.07 -20.83
N ARG A 7 26.24 -7.09 -21.29
CA ARG A 7 25.73 -5.86 -21.95
C ARG A 7 24.94 -6.18 -23.23
N GLU A 8 25.43 -7.09 -24.09
CA GLU A 8 24.74 -7.46 -25.33
C GLU A 8 23.47 -8.25 -25.05
N PHE A 9 23.50 -9.11 -24.03
CA PHE A 9 22.34 -9.85 -23.57
C PHE A 9 21.24 -8.91 -23.05
N VAL A 10 21.59 -7.97 -22.18
CA VAL A 10 20.67 -6.96 -21.64
C VAL A 10 20.05 -6.11 -22.76
N ARG A 11 20.87 -5.64 -23.72
CA ARG A 11 20.37 -4.84 -24.86
C ARG A 11 19.32 -5.56 -25.71
N LYS A 12 19.41 -6.89 -25.80
CA LYS A 12 18.44 -7.70 -26.57
C LYS A 12 17.11 -7.90 -25.82
N LEU A 13 17.15 -7.84 -24.49
CA LEU A 13 15.97 -8.07 -23.63
C LEU A 13 15.26 -6.82 -23.20
N CYS A 14 15.95 -5.67 -23.18
CA CYS A 14 15.34 -4.41 -22.78
C CYS A 14 14.44 -3.88 -23.89
N LYS A 15 13.20 -3.52 -23.54
CA LYS A 15 12.33 -2.74 -24.40
C LYS A 15 12.96 -1.36 -24.62
N ALA A 16 12.98 -0.89 -25.87
CA ALA A 16 13.53 0.41 -26.18
C ALA A 16 12.74 1.55 -25.53
N GLY A 17 13.43 2.54 -24.97
CA GLY A 17 12.79 3.68 -24.33
C GLY A 17 11.89 4.50 -25.26
N SER A 18 12.23 4.59 -26.55
CA SER A 18 11.38 5.23 -27.57
C SER A 18 10.03 4.52 -27.72
N VAL A 19 10.03 3.18 -27.74
CA VAL A 19 8.80 2.38 -27.82
C VAL A 19 7.97 2.56 -26.55
N ILE A 20 8.60 2.57 -25.37
CA ILE A 20 7.90 2.83 -24.11
C ILE A 20 7.25 4.22 -24.13
N ALA A 21 8.00 5.25 -24.58
CA ALA A 21 7.49 6.62 -24.61
C ALA A 21 6.31 6.81 -25.59
N GLU A 22 6.30 6.07 -26.71
CA GLU A 22 5.20 6.10 -27.67
C GLU A 22 3.94 5.40 -27.17
N GLU A 23 4.07 4.41 -26.30
CA GLU A 23 2.95 3.62 -25.76
C GLU A 23 2.34 4.21 -24.48
N LEU A 24 3.08 5.03 -23.74
CA LEU A 24 2.61 5.61 -22.47
C LEU A 24 1.49 6.64 -22.70
N THR A 25 0.37 6.40 -22.03
CA THR A 25 -0.71 7.39 -21.92
C THR A 25 -0.43 8.37 -20.76
N PRO A 26 -1.15 9.53 -20.70
CA PRO A 26 -1.08 10.43 -19.54
C PRO A 26 -1.40 9.71 -18.22
N ASP A 27 -2.37 8.79 -18.22
CA ASP A 27 -2.74 8.02 -17.05
C ASP A 27 -1.64 7.05 -16.62
N ASP A 28 -0.95 6.41 -17.58
CA ASP A 28 0.20 5.56 -17.29
C ASP A 28 1.35 6.36 -16.69
N CYS A 29 1.60 7.57 -17.23
CA CYS A 29 2.61 8.47 -16.68
C CYS A 29 2.27 8.88 -15.23
N HIS A 30 0.99 9.19 -14.95
CA HIS A 30 0.56 9.54 -13.61
C HIS A 30 0.73 8.36 -12.64
N ARG A 31 0.23 7.16 -13.01
CA ARG A 31 0.40 5.95 -12.20
C ARG A 31 1.87 5.59 -11.97
N LEU A 32 2.70 5.73 -12.98
CA LEU A 32 4.14 5.50 -12.87
C LEU A 32 4.78 6.51 -11.90
N HIS A 33 4.41 7.79 -11.97
CA HIS A 33 4.89 8.82 -11.03
C HIS A 33 4.51 8.45 -9.59
N MET A 34 3.25 8.07 -9.33
CA MET A 34 2.83 7.64 -7.99
C MET A 34 3.61 6.41 -7.51
N ALA A 35 3.81 5.41 -8.37
CA ALA A 35 4.57 4.21 -8.02
C ALA A 35 6.04 4.50 -7.72
N ILE A 36 6.68 5.41 -8.46
CA ILE A 36 8.05 5.86 -8.20
C ILE A 36 8.12 6.58 -6.84
N GLY A 37 7.16 7.47 -6.54
CA GLY A 37 7.09 8.15 -5.25
C GLY A 37 6.95 7.15 -4.10
N ILE A 38 5.98 6.22 -4.14
CA ILE A 38 5.84 5.16 -3.12
C ILE A 38 7.18 4.42 -2.89
N SER A 39 7.90 4.10 -3.95
CA SER A 39 9.18 3.38 -3.83
C SER A 39 10.29 4.27 -3.23
N GLY A 40 10.31 5.57 -3.54
CA GLY A 40 11.24 6.54 -3.00
C GLY A 40 11.06 6.70 -1.49
N GLU A 41 9.87 7.08 -1.07
CA GLU A 41 9.55 7.34 0.34
C GLU A 41 9.69 6.07 1.22
N ALA A 42 9.34 4.90 0.66
CA ALA A 42 9.62 3.64 1.34
C ALA A 42 11.12 3.40 1.57
N GLY A 43 11.97 3.85 0.64
CA GLY A 43 13.43 3.81 0.78
C GLY A 43 13.93 4.77 1.87
N GLU A 44 13.37 5.98 1.96
CA GLU A 44 13.73 6.99 2.96
C GLU A 44 13.28 6.55 4.36
N LEU A 45 12.07 6.03 4.48
CA LEU A 45 11.59 5.40 5.73
C LEU A 45 12.50 4.24 6.17
N LEU A 46 12.90 3.37 5.24
CA LEU A 46 13.83 2.28 5.53
C LEU A 46 15.20 2.80 6.00
N ASP A 47 15.72 3.86 5.39
CA ASP A 47 17.01 4.47 5.78
C ASP A 47 16.92 5.12 7.17
N ALA A 48 15.81 5.77 7.52
CA ALA A 48 15.57 6.33 8.85
C ALA A 48 15.61 5.22 9.93
N VAL A 49 14.92 4.12 9.72
CA VAL A 49 14.92 2.97 10.62
C VAL A 49 16.29 2.30 10.67
N LYS A 50 16.97 2.12 9.53
CA LYS A 50 18.31 1.56 9.44
C LYS A 50 19.34 2.38 10.23
N LYS A 51 19.28 3.71 10.14
CA LYS A 51 20.16 4.62 10.90
C LYS A 51 20.05 4.37 12.41
N ALA A 52 18.84 4.17 12.92
CA ALA A 52 18.64 3.89 14.33
C ALA A 52 19.04 2.43 14.70
N THR A 53 18.61 1.46 13.93
CA THR A 53 18.75 0.03 14.27
C THR A 53 20.17 -0.48 14.05
N ILE A 54 20.75 -0.18 12.89
CA ILE A 54 22.08 -0.71 12.49
C ILE A 54 23.20 0.19 13.00
N TYR A 55 23.07 1.51 12.82
CA TYR A 55 24.12 2.45 13.21
C TYR A 55 23.98 3.00 14.63
N ARG A 56 22.97 2.52 15.38
CA ARG A 56 22.71 2.86 16.79
C ARG A 56 22.57 4.38 17.03
N LYS A 57 22.06 5.11 16.05
CA LYS A 57 21.69 6.52 16.20
C LYS A 57 20.37 6.64 16.95
N GLN A 58 20.09 7.83 17.47
CA GLN A 58 18.76 8.13 18.00
C GLN A 58 17.71 7.98 16.90
N LEU A 59 16.56 7.39 17.23
CA LEU A 59 15.43 7.26 16.31
C LEU A 59 14.85 8.65 16.02
N ASP A 60 14.81 9.02 14.76
CA ASP A 60 14.20 10.27 14.31
C ASP A 60 12.71 10.04 14.02
N ILE A 61 11.89 10.27 15.06
CA ILE A 61 10.45 10.07 14.99
C ILE A 61 9.81 11.06 14.02
N ALA A 62 10.29 12.31 13.98
CA ALA A 62 9.75 13.33 13.10
C ALA A 62 9.94 12.94 11.63
N ASN A 63 11.12 12.49 11.26
CA ASN A 63 11.40 12.01 9.91
C ASN A 63 10.56 10.76 9.57
N ILE A 64 10.40 9.80 10.49
CA ILE A 64 9.52 8.62 10.25
C ILE A 64 8.08 9.04 9.98
N VAL A 65 7.56 10.01 10.72
CA VAL A 65 6.18 10.52 10.51
C VAL A 65 6.07 11.22 9.16
N GLU A 66 7.07 12.01 8.76
CA GLU A 66 7.16 12.66 7.46
C GLU A 66 7.10 11.62 6.32
N GLU A 67 8.00 10.64 6.32
CA GLU A 67 8.06 9.60 5.29
C GLU A 67 6.77 8.76 5.21
N CYS A 68 6.14 8.48 6.36
CA CYS A 68 4.83 7.83 6.38
C CYS A 68 3.74 8.71 5.73
N GLY A 69 3.78 10.02 5.96
CA GLY A 69 2.87 10.97 5.34
C GLY A 69 3.02 11.02 3.82
N ASP A 70 4.27 11.07 3.35
CA ASP A 70 4.59 11.11 1.92
C ASP A 70 4.22 9.80 1.21
N LEU A 71 4.43 8.66 1.87
CA LEU A 71 3.92 7.37 1.40
C LEU A 71 2.39 7.39 1.21
N LEU A 72 1.66 7.90 2.21
CA LEU A 72 0.19 8.00 2.13
C LEU A 72 -0.27 8.94 1.02
N PHE A 73 0.45 10.03 0.77
CA PHE A 73 0.18 10.94 -0.34
C PHE A 73 0.25 10.22 -1.69
N TYR A 74 1.35 9.52 -1.96
CA TYR A 74 1.52 8.78 -3.21
C TYR A 74 0.56 7.59 -3.35
N ILE A 75 0.24 6.91 -2.23
CA ILE A 75 -0.76 5.83 -2.21
C ILE A 75 -2.15 6.39 -2.55
N ALA A 76 -2.54 7.52 -1.96
CA ALA A 76 -3.83 8.15 -2.25
C ALA A 76 -3.92 8.58 -3.72
N GLY A 77 -2.87 9.21 -4.28
CA GLY A 77 -2.83 9.56 -5.69
C GLY A 77 -2.88 8.36 -6.63
N MET A 78 -2.26 7.23 -6.28
CA MET A 78 -2.38 5.97 -7.02
C MET A 78 -3.82 5.46 -7.01
N LEU A 79 -4.47 5.42 -5.86
CA LEU A 79 -5.85 4.94 -5.71
C LEU A 79 -6.83 5.83 -6.46
N ASP A 80 -6.68 7.15 -6.37
CA ASP A 80 -7.50 8.12 -7.10
C ASP A 80 -7.41 7.89 -8.62
N SER A 81 -6.21 7.60 -9.13
CA SER A 81 -5.98 7.33 -10.55
C SER A 81 -6.72 6.11 -11.12
N ILE A 82 -7.22 5.25 -10.25
CA ILE A 82 -8.00 4.05 -10.59
C ILE A 82 -9.44 4.12 -10.06
N GLY A 83 -9.87 5.29 -9.55
CA GLY A 83 -11.23 5.55 -9.07
C GLY A 83 -11.57 4.84 -7.75
N VAL A 84 -10.58 4.59 -6.90
CA VAL A 84 -10.74 3.95 -5.58
C VAL A 84 -10.35 4.95 -4.49
N ASP A 85 -11.18 5.10 -3.46
CA ASP A 85 -10.81 5.86 -2.26
C ASP A 85 -9.96 5.02 -1.30
N ILE A 86 -9.23 5.71 -0.41
CA ILE A 86 -8.31 5.06 0.53
C ILE A 86 -9.08 4.22 1.55
N GLU A 87 -10.26 4.64 1.95
CA GLU A 87 -11.15 3.96 2.88
C GLU A 87 -11.59 2.59 2.33
N SER A 88 -11.98 2.55 1.05
CA SER A 88 -12.32 1.30 0.35
C SER A 88 -11.12 0.35 0.29
N ALA A 89 -9.93 0.85 0.02
CA ALA A 89 -8.70 0.04 0.01
C ALA A 89 -8.39 -0.51 1.41
N MET A 90 -8.55 0.30 2.46
CA MET A 90 -8.38 -0.12 3.85
C MET A 90 -9.42 -1.18 4.25
N ALA A 91 -10.70 -0.98 3.92
CA ALA A 91 -11.76 -1.94 4.18
C ALA A 91 -11.50 -3.30 3.50
N ALA A 92 -11.08 -3.28 2.23
CA ALA A 92 -10.70 -4.48 1.51
C ALA A 92 -9.51 -5.21 2.17
N ASN A 93 -8.53 -4.44 2.69
CA ASN A 93 -7.41 -5.03 3.41
C ASN A 93 -7.85 -5.67 4.73
N VAL A 94 -8.70 -5.01 5.51
CA VAL A 94 -9.27 -5.56 6.76
C VAL A 94 -10.03 -6.85 6.47
N SER A 95 -10.91 -6.86 5.48
CA SER A 95 -11.67 -8.05 5.07
C SER A 95 -10.72 -9.22 4.71
N LYS A 96 -9.73 -8.96 3.87
CA LYS A 96 -8.71 -9.95 3.50
C LYS A 96 -7.95 -10.51 4.72
N LEU A 97 -7.52 -9.64 5.62
CA LEU A 97 -6.77 -10.06 6.81
C LEU A 97 -7.65 -10.81 7.82
N SER A 98 -8.93 -10.47 7.93
CA SER A 98 -9.89 -11.21 8.76
C SER A 98 -10.08 -12.64 8.27
N ILE A 99 -10.13 -12.86 6.96
CA ILE A 99 -10.17 -14.23 6.38
C ILE A 99 -8.86 -14.98 6.70
N ARG A 100 -7.71 -14.34 6.57
CA ARG A 100 -6.41 -14.96 6.78
C ARG A 100 -6.14 -15.30 8.25
N TYR A 101 -6.40 -14.39 9.17
CA TYR A 101 -5.97 -14.46 10.56
C TYR A 101 -7.11 -14.65 11.56
N GLY A 102 -8.37 -14.46 11.15
CA GLY A 102 -9.48 -14.45 12.10
C GLY A 102 -9.31 -13.32 13.13
N LYS A 103 -9.28 -13.68 14.40
CA LYS A 103 -9.19 -12.69 15.51
C LYS A 103 -7.76 -12.35 15.94
N SER A 104 -6.75 -13.14 15.58
CA SER A 104 -5.37 -12.93 16.02
C SER A 104 -4.38 -13.52 15.02
N TYR A 105 -3.18 -12.94 14.99
CA TYR A 105 -2.06 -13.44 14.19
C TYR A 105 -1.61 -14.82 14.69
N SER A 106 -1.30 -15.72 13.74
CA SER A 106 -0.52 -16.93 13.96
C SER A 106 0.34 -17.25 12.73
N ASP A 107 1.48 -17.93 12.96
CA ASP A 107 2.37 -18.33 11.88
C ASP A 107 1.69 -19.35 10.94
N GLU A 108 0.85 -20.23 11.50
CA GLU A 108 0.07 -21.22 10.74
C GLU A 108 -0.90 -20.52 9.78
N SER A 109 -1.63 -19.51 10.24
CA SER A 109 -2.55 -18.70 9.41
C SER A 109 -1.80 -17.93 8.33
N ALA A 110 -0.61 -17.40 8.66
CA ALA A 110 0.24 -16.70 7.71
C ALA A 110 0.72 -17.61 6.57
N ILE A 111 1.03 -18.87 6.89
CA ILE A 111 1.47 -19.89 5.92
C ILE A 111 0.29 -20.41 5.10
N ALA A 112 -0.85 -20.68 5.74
CA ALA A 112 -2.04 -21.26 5.10
C ALA A 112 -2.67 -20.34 4.05
N ARG A 113 -2.60 -19.00 4.25
CA ARG A 113 -3.09 -17.98 3.30
C ARG A 113 -4.50 -18.24 2.79
N LEU A 114 -5.45 -18.50 3.68
CA LEU A 114 -6.83 -18.84 3.37
C LEU A 114 -7.52 -17.77 2.51
N ASP A 115 -7.10 -16.51 2.62
CA ASP A 115 -7.52 -15.38 1.77
C ASP A 115 -7.23 -15.57 0.26
N LYS A 116 -6.37 -16.53 -0.10
CA LYS A 116 -6.04 -16.86 -1.50
C LYS A 116 -6.84 -18.03 -2.04
N VAL A 117 -7.33 -18.92 -1.17
CA VAL A 117 -8.11 -20.09 -1.56
C VAL A 117 -9.49 -19.66 -2.09
N GLU A 118 -10.14 -18.69 -1.45
CA GLU A 118 -11.44 -18.17 -1.87
C GLU A 118 -11.43 -17.41 -3.22
N THR A 119 -10.29 -16.89 -3.65
CA THR A 119 -10.19 -16.17 -4.93
C THR A 119 -10.11 -17.08 -6.14
N LEU A 120 -9.78 -18.37 -5.98
CA LEU A 120 -9.70 -19.34 -7.08
C LEU A 120 -11.08 -19.83 -7.52
N ASP A 121 -12.10 -19.75 -6.65
CA ASP A 121 -13.47 -20.17 -6.96
C ASP A 121 -14.36 -19.04 -7.53
N LYS A 122 -13.87 -17.79 -7.59
CA LYS A 122 -14.65 -16.61 -8.01
C LYS A 122 -14.44 -16.16 -9.45
N ASP A 123 -13.76 -16.94 -10.27
CA ASP A 123 -13.59 -16.61 -11.71
C ASP A 123 -14.82 -16.98 -12.56
N HIS A 124 -15.97 -17.22 -11.93
CA HIS A 124 -17.27 -17.32 -12.56
C HIS A 124 -18.22 -16.27 -11.95
N GLY A 125 -18.39 -15.20 -12.74
CA GLY A 125 -19.22 -14.04 -12.56
C GLY A 125 -20.36 -14.13 -11.56
N ASP A 126 -20.22 -13.39 -10.46
CA ASP A 126 -21.36 -12.91 -9.68
C ASP A 126 -20.99 -11.55 -9.04
N GLU A 127 -21.94 -10.63 -9.08
CA GLU A 127 -21.84 -9.27 -8.57
C GLU A 127 -21.41 -9.25 -7.10
N VAL A 128 -20.33 -8.50 -6.80
CA VAL A 128 -19.83 -8.28 -5.44
C VAL A 128 -20.88 -7.51 -4.64
N LYS A 129 -21.66 -8.21 -3.80
CA LYS A 129 -22.46 -7.58 -2.75
C LYS A 129 -21.50 -6.97 -1.73
N LYS A 130 -21.63 -5.64 -1.50
CA LYS A 130 -20.95 -4.95 -0.41
C LYS A 130 -21.28 -5.65 0.90
N PRO A 131 -20.28 -5.98 1.76
CA PRO A 131 -20.56 -6.46 3.10
C PRO A 131 -21.28 -5.36 3.89
N GLU A 132 -22.36 -5.72 4.58
CA GLU A 132 -22.98 -4.81 5.56
C GLU A 132 -22.01 -4.59 6.71
N PRO A 133 -21.89 -3.35 7.22
CA PRO A 133 -20.98 -3.06 8.33
C PRO A 133 -21.46 -3.79 9.60
N ASP A 134 -20.57 -4.59 10.21
CA ASP A 134 -20.79 -5.17 11.52
C ASP A 134 -21.03 -4.05 12.54
N GLU A 135 -22.17 -4.12 13.27
CA GLU A 135 -22.56 -3.12 14.27
C GLU A 135 -21.53 -2.97 15.44
N ASP A 136 -20.69 -4.00 15.67
CA ASP A 136 -19.65 -4.00 16.70
C ASP A 136 -18.39 -3.16 16.37
N PHE A 137 -18.23 -2.71 15.11
CA PHE A 137 -17.04 -1.94 14.71
C PHE A 137 -17.10 -0.47 15.15
N ASN A 138 -18.28 0.04 15.49
CA ASN A 138 -18.47 1.44 15.91
C ASN A 138 -17.99 1.76 17.33
N GLU A 139 -17.66 0.77 18.16
CA GLU A 139 -17.19 1.01 19.54
C GLU A 139 -15.67 1.21 19.68
N ILE A 140 -14.87 0.92 18.66
CA ILE A 140 -13.39 0.91 18.76
C ILE A 140 -12.72 2.12 18.09
N VAL A 141 -13.43 2.87 17.27
CA VAL A 141 -12.85 4.05 16.62
C VAL A 141 -13.12 5.29 17.49
N PRO A 142 -12.08 5.95 18.05
CA PRO A 142 -12.28 7.24 18.70
C PRO A 142 -12.92 8.20 17.69
N ARG A 143 -14.06 8.81 18.04
CA ARG A 143 -14.68 9.82 17.20
C ARG A 143 -13.65 10.92 16.94
N ALA A 144 -13.38 11.22 15.68
CA ALA A 144 -12.64 12.41 15.31
C ALA A 144 -13.36 13.63 15.89
N CYS A 145 -12.64 14.46 16.63
CA CYS A 145 -13.18 15.73 17.13
C CYS A 145 -13.67 16.56 15.96
N SER A 146 -14.95 16.91 15.94
CA SER A 146 -15.43 17.96 15.05
C SER A 146 -14.92 19.31 15.55
N LEU A 147 -14.51 20.19 14.65
CA LEU A 147 -14.00 21.54 14.96
C LEU A 147 -15.05 22.46 15.63
N GLU A 148 -16.24 21.96 15.93
CA GLU A 148 -17.35 22.69 16.55
C GLU A 148 -17.61 22.31 18.03
N ASP A 149 -16.86 21.33 18.60
CA ASP A 149 -16.99 20.93 19.99
C ASP A 149 -16.05 21.77 20.88
N GLU A 150 -16.55 22.84 21.46
CA GLU A 150 -15.81 23.72 22.39
C GLU A 150 -15.42 23.05 23.72
N ASP A 151 -15.92 21.86 24.03
CA ASP A 151 -15.70 21.13 25.27
C ASP A 151 -14.85 19.81 25.13
N CYS A 152 -14.06 19.66 24.08
CA CYS A 152 -13.24 18.48 23.90
C CYS A 152 -11.98 18.48 24.82
N GLU A 153 -12.01 17.73 25.90
CA GLU A 153 -10.89 17.58 26.86
C GLU A 153 -9.61 16.95 26.24
N SER A 154 -9.67 16.42 25.01
CA SER A 154 -8.53 15.79 24.31
C SER A 154 -7.68 16.80 23.54
N CYS A 155 -8.05 18.09 23.48
CA CYS A 155 -7.33 19.13 22.76
C CYS A 155 -6.61 20.14 23.67
N GLN A 156 -6.37 19.80 24.96
CA GLN A 156 -5.57 20.63 25.90
C GLN A 156 -4.15 20.10 26.05
#